data_0eb8dca966ea7dba1d448cead4830934
#
_entry.id   0eb8dca966ea7dba1d448cead4830934
#
_cell.length_a   1.000
_cell.length_b   1.000
_cell.length_c   1.000
_cell.angle_alpha   90.00
_cell.angle_beta   90.00
_cell.angle_gamma   90.00
#
_symmetry.space_group_name_H-M   'P 1'
#
loop_
_entity.id
_entity.type
_entity.pdbx_description
1 polymer ?
#
loop_
_entity_poly.entity_id
_entity_poly.type
_entity_poly.pdbx_seq_one_letter_code
_entity_poly.pdbx_strand_id
1 'polypeptide(L)'
;MLATGGLGMVGLAAAACGADASPTSTPAAPATPTEPGSAAPTPSPTAVADLSETEKTLQFSNWPQYLDEDEGEGTTLQDFMTETGIDVIYTDDINDSNEFFAKVRTNLEQGRSIDRDIVVLTEEGVELWIANGFAAPLDKANIPNAVNVIPALSDVPFDPGRQYSLPWQSGFTGFGYNTKLLEREIGVTSITGFDQFFDPRLKGRVTILVEMMDTMGPMMNWQGYDMDDFTEEQFDATLAVLQQKIDEGFIRQVTGNDYIAALDSGDAIASIGWSGDVLALGRKFGFSLPESGGMIWADNMLIPSVATHEANAERLMNHYYDPEVAARRAAWVQYVCPVEGAQEAMADIDPDLVDDPWIFPTPELLSQTQEFMYLGPDVREQYTRRFLMAVGG
;
A
#
# COMPACT_ATOMS: atom_id res chain seq x y z
N MET A 1 -14.78 -16.78 61.58
CA MET A 1 -15.85 -17.82 61.62
C MET A 1 -15.63 -18.59 60.32
N LEU A 2 -14.93 -19.71 60.37
CA LEU A 2 -15.44 -21.09 60.57
C LEU A 2 -16.48 -21.46 59.49
N ALA A 3 -16.39 -22.52 58.67
CA ALA A 3 -15.70 -23.81 58.75
C ALA A 3 -15.94 -24.51 57.41
N THR A 4 -14.93 -25.26 56.91
CA THR A 4 -14.91 -26.72 56.74
C THR A 4 -15.97 -27.32 55.79
N GLY A 5 -15.73 -28.21 54.84
CA GLY A 5 -14.76 -29.28 54.67
C GLY A 5 -15.49 -30.36 53.85
N GLY A 6 -14.77 -31.24 53.19
CA GLY A 6 -15.35 -32.46 52.60
C GLY A 6 -14.44 -33.16 51.58
N LEU A 7 -13.52 -33.98 52.10
CA LEU A 7 -12.83 -35.05 51.35
C LEU A 7 -13.81 -36.21 51.07
N GLY A 8 -13.66 -36.86 49.93
CA GLY A 8 -14.22 -38.15 49.61
C GLY A 8 -13.30 -38.96 48.73
N MET A 9 -12.64 -39.95 49.36
CA MET A 9 -11.67 -40.90 48.79
C MET A 9 -12.38 -42.23 48.41
N VAL A 10 -11.68 -43.01 47.55
CA VAL A 10 -11.60 -44.48 47.47
C VAL A 10 -12.45 -45.21 46.43
N GLY A 11 -11.71 -46.03 45.70
CA GLY A 11 -12.20 -47.22 44.98
C GLY A 11 -11.20 -47.83 44.00
N LEU A 12 -10.11 -48.50 44.50
CA LEU A 12 -9.35 -49.48 43.73
C LEU A 12 -10.15 -50.77 43.57
N ALA A 13 -10.04 -51.38 42.35
CA ALA A 13 -10.19 -52.83 42.24
C ALA A 13 -9.29 -53.34 41.08
N ALA A 14 -8.35 -54.18 41.45
CA ALA A 14 -7.50 -54.96 40.60
C ALA A 14 -8.03 -56.42 40.49
N ALA A 15 -7.86 -57.05 39.32
CA ALA A 15 -7.66 -58.50 39.11
C ALA A 15 -7.79 -58.77 37.58
N ALA A 16 -7.04 -59.56 36.92
CA ALA A 16 -5.99 -60.52 37.00
C ALA A 16 -6.01 -61.32 35.68
N CYS A 17 -4.83 -61.54 35.13
CA CYS A 17 -4.30 -62.64 34.28
C CYS A 17 -5.22 -63.34 33.24
N GLY A 18 -4.72 -63.39 32.00
CA GLY A 18 -4.97 -64.42 30.99
C GLY A 18 -3.97 -64.25 29.83
N ALA A 19 -2.96 -65.15 29.79
CA ALA A 19 -2.04 -65.25 28.68
C ALA A 19 -2.71 -66.01 27.51
N ASP A 20 -2.41 -65.60 26.28
CA ASP A 20 -1.83 -66.43 25.21
C ASP A 20 -1.97 -65.84 23.80
N ALA A 21 -0.94 -66.18 23.02
CA ALA A 21 -0.90 -66.23 21.57
C ALA A 21 -0.69 -64.89 20.81
N SER A 22 0.58 -64.67 20.44
CA SER A 22 0.99 -63.79 19.31
C SER A 22 0.61 -64.42 17.97
N PRO A 23 0.12 -63.58 17.05
CA PRO A 23 0.28 -63.86 15.63
C PRO A 23 1.36 -62.95 15.03
N THR A 24 2.15 -63.54 14.22
CA THR A 24 3.22 -63.07 13.35
C THR A 24 2.83 -61.77 12.60
N SER A 25 3.57 -60.71 12.75
CA SER A 25 3.43 -59.49 11.96
C SER A 25 4.06 -59.65 10.58
N THR A 26 3.26 -59.56 9.57
CA THR A 26 3.68 -59.33 8.17
C THR A 26 4.09 -57.85 8.03
N PRO A 27 5.21 -57.52 7.33
CA PRO A 27 5.59 -56.14 7.11
C PRO A 27 4.59 -55.43 6.18
N ALA A 28 4.05 -54.30 6.66
CA ALA A 28 3.24 -53.39 5.84
C ALA A 28 4.12 -52.72 4.79
N ALA A 29 3.60 -52.68 3.54
CA ALA A 29 4.20 -51.95 2.44
C ALA A 29 4.27 -50.43 2.77
N PRO A 30 5.27 -49.70 2.22
CA PRO A 30 5.38 -48.27 2.46
C PRO A 30 4.17 -47.52 1.86
N ALA A 31 3.57 -46.68 2.69
CA ALA A 31 2.50 -45.76 2.28
C ALA A 31 3.02 -44.79 1.22
N THR A 32 2.33 -44.71 0.11
CA THR A 32 2.51 -43.68 -0.93
C THR A 32 2.22 -42.32 -0.33
N PRO A 33 3.04 -41.28 -0.59
CA PRO A 33 2.74 -39.93 -0.13
C PRO A 33 1.43 -39.48 -0.79
N THR A 34 0.45 -39.13 0.03
CA THR A 34 -0.76 -38.44 -0.42
C THR A 34 -0.36 -37.03 -0.84
N GLU A 35 -0.58 -36.67 -2.08
CA GLU A 35 -0.45 -35.29 -2.55
C GLU A 35 -1.33 -34.37 -1.69
N PRO A 36 -0.88 -33.15 -1.37
CA PRO A 36 -1.72 -32.20 -0.69
C PRO A 36 -2.95 -31.93 -1.57
N GLY A 37 -4.12 -32.22 -1.02
CA GLY A 37 -5.39 -31.97 -1.71
C GLY A 37 -5.48 -30.50 -2.10
N SER A 38 -5.69 -30.26 -3.40
CA SER A 38 -6.07 -28.96 -3.92
C SER A 38 -7.26 -28.45 -3.09
N ALA A 39 -7.08 -27.33 -2.43
CA ALA A 39 -8.16 -26.64 -1.76
C ALA A 39 -9.29 -26.41 -2.77
N ALA A 40 -10.51 -26.74 -2.40
CA ALA A 40 -11.67 -26.47 -3.25
C ALA A 40 -11.73 -24.94 -3.50
N PRO A 41 -12.01 -24.51 -4.73
CA PRO A 41 -12.15 -23.08 -5.01
C PRO A 41 -13.22 -22.50 -4.09
N THR A 42 -12.87 -21.44 -3.38
CA THR A 42 -13.84 -20.61 -2.65
C THR A 42 -14.92 -20.20 -3.66
N PRO A 43 -16.23 -20.32 -3.30
CA PRO A 43 -17.28 -19.92 -4.23
C PRO A 43 -17.08 -18.45 -4.60
N SER A 44 -16.90 -18.16 -5.88
CA SER A 44 -16.89 -16.80 -6.40
C SER A 44 -18.19 -16.11 -5.94
N PRO A 45 -18.12 -14.89 -5.40
CA PRO A 45 -19.32 -14.13 -5.09
C PRO A 45 -20.20 -14.05 -6.34
N THR A 46 -21.51 -14.10 -6.14
CA THR A 46 -22.47 -13.96 -7.24
C THR A 46 -22.19 -12.63 -7.91
N ALA A 47 -21.81 -12.63 -9.18
CA ALA A 47 -21.49 -11.40 -9.91
C ALA A 47 -22.64 -10.41 -9.78
N VAL A 48 -22.32 -9.21 -9.35
CA VAL A 48 -23.28 -8.09 -9.30
C VAL A 48 -23.57 -7.70 -10.76
N ALA A 49 -24.82 -7.32 -11.05
CA ALA A 49 -25.15 -6.89 -12.42
C ALA A 49 -24.51 -5.52 -12.71
N ASP A 50 -23.79 -5.42 -13.82
CA ASP A 50 -23.27 -4.16 -14.30
C ASP A 50 -24.41 -3.28 -14.88
N LEU A 51 -24.59 -2.10 -14.32
CA LEU A 51 -25.62 -1.11 -14.69
C LEU A 51 -25.09 -0.02 -15.62
N SER A 52 -23.84 -0.06 -16.03
CA SER A 52 -23.15 0.98 -16.83
C SER A 52 -23.85 1.36 -18.13
N GLU A 53 -24.62 0.43 -18.74
CA GLU A 53 -25.39 0.75 -19.94
C GLU A 53 -26.59 1.69 -19.67
N THR A 54 -27.21 1.55 -18.51
CA THR A 54 -28.44 2.27 -18.13
C THR A 54 -28.18 3.43 -17.18
N GLU A 55 -27.11 3.37 -16.41
CA GLU A 55 -26.75 4.37 -15.40
C GLU A 55 -25.39 4.98 -15.75
N LYS A 56 -25.39 6.26 -16.06
CA LYS A 56 -24.19 7.03 -16.40
C LYS A 56 -23.64 7.70 -15.15
N THR A 57 -23.20 6.88 -14.18
CA THR A 57 -22.61 7.32 -12.93
C THR A 57 -21.43 6.45 -12.56
N LEU A 58 -20.55 6.95 -11.70
CA LEU A 58 -19.36 6.26 -11.21
C LEU A 58 -18.98 6.80 -9.83
N GLN A 59 -18.65 5.91 -8.89
CA GLN A 59 -18.15 6.25 -7.57
C GLN A 59 -16.64 5.95 -7.51
N PHE A 60 -15.82 6.97 -7.30
CA PHE A 60 -14.36 6.85 -7.31
C PHE A 60 -13.75 7.31 -5.98
N SER A 61 -13.14 6.39 -5.23
CA SER A 61 -12.38 6.68 -4.01
C SER A 61 -10.88 6.69 -4.26
N ASN A 62 -10.22 7.70 -3.70
CA ASN A 62 -8.79 7.91 -3.86
C ASN A 62 -8.17 8.49 -2.57
N TRP A 63 -6.87 8.72 -2.60
CA TRP A 63 -6.11 9.42 -1.57
C TRP A 63 -6.25 10.94 -1.71
N PRO A 64 -6.08 11.71 -0.64
CA PRO A 64 -6.04 13.17 -0.71
C PRO A 64 -4.95 13.66 -1.65
N GLN A 65 -5.23 14.74 -2.39
CA GLN A 65 -4.27 15.41 -3.30
C GLN A 65 -3.73 14.52 -4.43
N TYR A 66 -4.46 13.48 -4.81
CA TYR A 66 -3.99 12.45 -5.75
C TYR A 66 -4.68 12.51 -7.11
N LEU A 67 -5.38 13.60 -7.37
CA LEU A 67 -6.04 13.95 -8.63
C LEU A 67 -5.95 15.47 -8.86
N ASP A 68 -5.92 15.90 -10.11
CA ASP A 68 -5.94 17.31 -10.47
C ASP A 68 -7.29 17.93 -10.11
N GLU A 69 -7.28 18.67 -8.99
CA GLU A 69 -8.41 19.44 -8.47
C GLU A 69 -8.14 20.91 -8.73
N ASP A 70 -8.58 21.44 -9.88
CA ASP A 70 -8.61 22.88 -10.06
C ASP A 70 -10.05 23.38 -9.82
N GLU A 71 -10.23 24.47 -9.07
CA GLU A 71 -11.55 25.10 -8.84
C GLU A 71 -12.17 25.66 -10.13
N GLY A 72 -11.60 25.32 -11.30
CA GLY A 72 -11.97 25.80 -12.62
C GLY A 72 -12.43 24.71 -13.59
N GLU A 73 -12.90 25.16 -14.75
CA GLU A 73 -13.14 24.30 -15.90
C GLU A 73 -11.78 23.77 -16.41
N GLY A 74 -11.63 22.46 -16.60
CA GLY A 74 -10.49 21.89 -17.29
C GLY A 74 -9.65 20.88 -16.51
N THR A 75 -10.23 20.23 -15.48
CA THR A 75 -9.57 19.05 -14.86
C THR A 75 -9.70 17.82 -15.77
N THR A 76 -8.79 16.86 -15.62
CA THR A 76 -8.85 15.61 -16.40
C THR A 76 -10.15 14.85 -16.15
N LEU A 77 -10.68 14.90 -14.93
CA LEU A 77 -11.94 14.27 -14.58
C LEU A 77 -13.14 14.98 -15.23
N GLN A 78 -13.13 16.32 -15.30
CA GLN A 78 -14.18 17.10 -15.96
C GLN A 78 -14.22 16.83 -17.46
N ASP A 79 -13.06 16.64 -18.08
CA ASP A 79 -12.97 16.29 -19.51
C ASP A 79 -13.60 14.91 -19.76
N PHE A 80 -13.28 13.91 -18.92
CA PHE A 80 -13.91 12.59 -18.99
C PHE A 80 -15.43 12.67 -18.85
N MET A 81 -15.94 13.40 -17.87
CA MET A 81 -17.39 13.57 -17.66
C MET A 81 -18.06 14.26 -18.87
N THR A 82 -17.38 15.26 -19.45
CA THR A 82 -17.89 15.99 -20.61
C THR A 82 -17.93 15.12 -21.87
N GLU A 83 -16.87 14.33 -22.10
CA GLU A 83 -16.75 13.45 -23.27
C GLU A 83 -17.73 12.27 -23.23
N THR A 84 -17.86 11.65 -22.07
CA THR A 84 -18.57 10.37 -21.93
C THR A 84 -20.03 10.52 -21.47
N GLY A 85 -20.35 11.66 -20.83
CA GLY A 85 -21.62 11.86 -20.13
C GLY A 85 -21.76 11.01 -18.87
N ILE A 86 -20.65 10.42 -18.38
CA ILE A 86 -20.62 9.67 -17.11
C ILE A 86 -20.35 10.65 -15.98
N ASP A 87 -21.27 10.76 -15.03
CA ASP A 87 -21.13 11.60 -13.85
C ASP A 87 -20.27 10.87 -12.79
N VAL A 88 -19.11 11.42 -12.47
CA VAL A 88 -18.17 10.81 -11.52
C VAL A 88 -18.27 11.51 -10.17
N ILE A 89 -18.61 10.73 -9.15
CA ILE A 89 -18.59 11.18 -7.76
C ILE A 89 -17.22 10.78 -7.19
N TYR A 90 -16.31 11.75 -7.16
CA TYR A 90 -14.97 11.59 -6.62
C TYR A 90 -14.95 11.82 -5.11
N THR A 91 -14.21 11.01 -4.39
CA THR A 91 -14.07 11.11 -2.93
C THR A 91 -12.63 10.78 -2.55
N ASP A 92 -11.97 11.67 -1.82
CA ASP A 92 -10.62 11.54 -1.27
C ASP A 92 -10.66 11.02 0.18
N ASP A 93 -11.26 9.83 0.39
CA ASP A 93 -11.55 9.28 1.71
C ASP A 93 -10.65 8.10 2.12
N ILE A 94 -9.52 7.93 1.45
CA ILE A 94 -8.50 6.92 1.78
C ILE A 94 -7.30 7.62 2.40
N ASN A 95 -7.07 7.42 3.71
CA ASN A 95 -5.91 7.94 4.44
C ASN A 95 -4.91 6.83 4.84
N ASP A 96 -5.39 5.60 4.84
CA ASP A 96 -4.65 4.37 5.16
C ASP A 96 -5.38 3.18 4.56
N SER A 97 -4.67 2.28 3.87
CA SER A 97 -5.26 1.12 3.18
C SER A 97 -5.94 0.14 4.14
N ASN A 98 -5.38 -0.08 5.33
CA ASN A 98 -5.93 -1.01 6.31
C ASN A 98 -7.16 -0.42 7.00
N GLU A 99 -7.15 0.88 7.31
CA GLU A 99 -8.32 1.59 7.84
C GLU A 99 -9.48 1.55 6.84
N PHE A 100 -9.21 1.87 5.57
CA PHE A 100 -10.23 1.81 4.53
C PHE A 100 -10.79 0.40 4.37
N PHE A 101 -9.92 -0.63 4.33
CA PHE A 101 -10.36 -2.02 4.27
C PHE A 101 -11.24 -2.40 5.46
N ALA A 102 -10.84 -2.07 6.70
CA ALA A 102 -11.62 -2.34 7.89
C ALA A 102 -13.03 -1.71 7.84
N LYS A 103 -13.14 -0.49 7.29
CA LYS A 103 -14.41 0.24 7.10
C LYS A 103 -15.37 -0.49 6.15
N VAL A 104 -14.85 -1.10 5.06
CA VAL A 104 -15.69 -1.67 4.00
C VAL A 104 -15.80 -3.20 4.03
N ARG A 105 -14.91 -3.88 4.76
CA ARG A 105 -14.75 -5.34 4.79
C ARG A 105 -16.07 -6.10 5.02
N THR A 106 -16.87 -5.69 5.99
CA THR A 106 -18.12 -6.37 6.31
C THR A 106 -19.10 -6.38 5.15
N ASN A 107 -19.13 -5.30 4.35
CA ASN A 107 -19.99 -5.23 3.17
C ASN A 107 -19.44 -6.13 2.06
N LEU A 108 -18.12 -6.11 1.82
CA LEU A 108 -17.47 -7.00 0.85
C LEU A 108 -17.72 -8.48 1.14
N GLU A 109 -17.50 -8.91 2.39
CA GLU A 109 -17.74 -10.29 2.84
C GLU A 109 -19.21 -10.73 2.68
N GLN A 110 -20.15 -9.79 2.71
CA GLN A 110 -21.58 -10.04 2.56
C GLN A 110 -22.07 -9.83 1.12
N GLY A 111 -21.17 -9.55 0.16
CA GLY A 111 -21.55 -9.26 -1.22
C GLY A 111 -22.44 -8.02 -1.37
N ARG A 112 -22.31 -7.05 -0.48
CA ARG A 112 -23.08 -5.79 -0.53
C ARG A 112 -22.22 -4.66 -1.06
N SER A 113 -22.84 -3.75 -1.80
CA SER A 113 -22.19 -2.53 -2.28
C SER A 113 -21.47 -1.80 -1.13
N ILE A 114 -20.31 -1.26 -1.45
CA ILE A 114 -19.57 -0.33 -0.62
C ILE A 114 -19.71 1.11 -1.10
N ASP A 115 -20.59 1.33 -2.09
CA ASP A 115 -20.80 2.60 -2.77
C ASP A 115 -19.50 3.16 -3.41
N ARG A 116 -18.72 2.24 -3.99
CA ARG A 116 -17.49 2.52 -4.75
C ARG A 116 -17.40 1.58 -5.95
N ASP A 117 -17.05 2.16 -7.11
CA ASP A 117 -16.84 1.42 -8.36
C ASP A 117 -15.35 1.36 -8.72
N ILE A 118 -14.55 2.35 -8.29
CA ILE A 118 -13.08 2.32 -8.33
C ILE A 118 -12.55 2.70 -6.95
N VAL A 119 -11.49 2.02 -6.53
CA VAL A 119 -10.67 2.41 -5.38
C VAL A 119 -9.19 2.38 -5.76
N VAL A 120 -8.41 3.31 -5.24
CA VAL A 120 -6.95 3.35 -5.39
C VAL A 120 -6.32 2.91 -4.08
N LEU A 121 -5.54 1.83 -4.12
CA LEU A 121 -4.93 1.24 -2.92
C LEU A 121 -3.44 1.02 -3.15
N THR A 122 -2.68 0.98 -2.07
CA THR A 122 -1.30 0.49 -2.08
C THR A 122 -1.24 -0.95 -2.59
N GLU A 123 -0.07 -1.39 -3.00
CA GLU A 123 0.16 -2.78 -3.45
C GLU A 123 -0.35 -3.81 -2.43
N GLU A 124 -0.10 -3.56 -1.14
CA GLU A 124 -0.60 -4.41 -0.06
C GLU A 124 -2.12 -4.49 -0.01
N GLY A 125 -2.77 -3.34 -0.16
CA GLY A 125 -4.23 -3.26 -0.17
C GLY A 125 -4.80 -4.04 -1.34
N VAL A 126 -4.24 -3.85 -2.54
CA VAL A 126 -4.66 -4.58 -3.76
C VAL A 126 -4.45 -6.08 -3.61
N GLU A 127 -3.29 -6.51 -3.12
CA GLU A 127 -3.02 -7.93 -2.87
C GLU A 127 -4.04 -8.54 -1.91
N LEU A 128 -4.31 -7.85 -0.80
CA LEU A 128 -5.30 -8.29 0.19
C LEU A 128 -6.70 -8.45 -0.44
N TRP A 129 -7.09 -7.50 -1.28
CA TRP A 129 -8.39 -7.55 -1.94
C TRP A 129 -8.49 -8.68 -2.98
N ILE A 130 -7.45 -8.88 -3.79
CA ILE A 130 -7.39 -9.98 -4.78
C ILE A 130 -7.42 -11.33 -4.05
N ALA A 131 -6.59 -11.53 -3.03
CA ALA A 131 -6.50 -12.76 -2.27
C ALA A 131 -7.83 -13.17 -1.61
N ASN A 132 -8.65 -12.19 -1.23
CA ASN A 132 -9.98 -12.42 -0.63
C ASN A 132 -11.12 -12.46 -1.66
N GLY A 133 -10.86 -12.28 -2.95
CA GLY A 133 -11.88 -12.26 -4.00
C GLY A 133 -12.75 -11.01 -3.98
N PHE A 134 -12.22 -9.89 -3.47
CA PHE A 134 -12.92 -8.60 -3.39
C PHE A 134 -12.65 -7.68 -4.58
N ALA A 135 -11.75 -8.05 -5.49
CA ALA A 135 -11.50 -7.36 -6.74
C ALA A 135 -12.21 -8.06 -7.91
N ALA A 136 -12.84 -7.30 -8.79
CA ALA A 136 -13.38 -7.78 -10.06
C ALA A 136 -12.27 -7.90 -11.11
N PRO A 137 -12.32 -8.91 -11.99
CA PRO A 137 -11.37 -9.00 -13.09
C PRO A 137 -11.66 -7.91 -14.14
N LEU A 138 -10.61 -7.27 -14.66
CA LEU A 138 -10.71 -6.21 -15.66
C LEU A 138 -10.96 -6.77 -17.07
N ASP A 139 -11.95 -6.24 -17.78
CA ASP A 139 -12.08 -6.45 -19.22
C ASP A 139 -11.14 -5.50 -19.99
N LYS A 140 -9.99 -6.04 -20.38
CA LYS A 140 -8.97 -5.29 -21.12
C LYS A 140 -9.45 -4.72 -22.45
N ALA A 141 -10.56 -5.24 -23.02
CA ALA A 141 -11.14 -4.68 -24.23
C ALA A 141 -11.72 -3.27 -24.00
N ASN A 142 -12.09 -2.95 -22.78
CA ASN A 142 -12.59 -1.61 -22.40
C ASN A 142 -11.44 -0.66 -22.00
N ILE A 143 -10.20 -1.18 -21.87
CA ILE A 143 -9.04 -0.41 -21.44
C ILE A 143 -7.89 -0.52 -22.47
N PRO A 144 -8.13 -0.18 -23.77
CA PRO A 144 -7.10 -0.32 -24.80
C PRO A 144 -5.83 0.50 -24.51
N ASN A 145 -5.92 1.64 -23.82
CA ASN A 145 -4.78 2.48 -23.45
C ASN A 145 -3.89 1.85 -22.36
N ALA A 146 -4.30 0.74 -21.72
CA ALA A 146 -3.47 0.04 -20.76
C ALA A 146 -2.14 -0.49 -21.37
N VAL A 147 -2.03 -0.54 -22.70
CA VAL A 147 -0.76 -0.83 -23.38
C VAL A 147 0.32 0.23 -23.15
N ASN A 148 -0.08 1.42 -22.72
CA ASN A 148 0.82 2.53 -22.41
C ASN A 148 1.39 2.46 -20.98
N VAL A 149 1.04 1.46 -20.18
CA VAL A 149 1.67 1.26 -18.86
C VAL A 149 3.17 0.99 -19.05
N ILE A 150 4.00 1.74 -18.33
CA ILE A 150 5.47 1.56 -18.42
C ILE A 150 5.88 0.11 -18.10
N PRO A 151 6.92 -0.45 -18.74
CA PRO A 151 7.30 -1.85 -18.59
C PRO A 151 7.55 -2.28 -17.14
N ALA A 152 8.13 -1.41 -16.32
CA ALA A 152 8.40 -1.69 -14.91
C ALA A 152 7.14 -1.96 -14.07
N LEU A 153 5.99 -1.43 -14.46
CA LEU A 153 4.71 -1.58 -13.74
C LEU A 153 3.69 -2.45 -14.49
N SER A 154 4.08 -3.03 -15.62
CA SER A 154 3.16 -3.80 -16.49
C SER A 154 2.86 -5.21 -15.99
N ASP A 155 3.71 -5.77 -15.13
CA ASP A 155 3.53 -7.09 -14.51
C ASP A 155 4.06 -7.05 -13.07
N VAL A 156 3.28 -7.59 -12.11
CA VAL A 156 3.62 -7.56 -10.69
C VAL A 156 3.30 -8.90 -10.04
N PRO A 157 4.05 -9.32 -9.00
CA PRO A 157 3.89 -10.63 -8.38
C PRO A 157 2.51 -10.89 -7.78
N PHE A 158 1.85 -9.85 -7.25
CA PHE A 158 0.54 -9.98 -6.60
C PHE A 158 -0.64 -9.99 -7.59
N ASP A 159 -0.43 -9.55 -8.84
CA ASP A 159 -1.44 -9.55 -9.92
C ASP A 159 -0.79 -9.85 -11.28
N PRO A 160 -0.33 -11.10 -11.52
CA PRO A 160 0.34 -11.47 -12.77
C PRO A 160 -0.53 -11.18 -14.00
N GLY A 161 0.04 -10.41 -14.94
CA GLY A 161 -0.66 -9.96 -16.15
C GLY A 161 -1.71 -8.90 -15.88
N ARG A 162 -1.70 -8.25 -14.71
CA ARG A 162 -2.62 -7.15 -14.37
C ARG A 162 -4.08 -7.50 -14.63
N GLN A 163 -4.54 -8.61 -14.08
CA GLN A 163 -5.90 -9.10 -14.31
C GLN A 163 -6.95 -8.34 -13.51
N TYR A 164 -6.58 -7.78 -12.36
CA TYR A 164 -7.50 -7.16 -11.40
C TYR A 164 -7.19 -5.69 -11.12
N SER A 165 -5.97 -5.26 -11.40
CA SER A 165 -5.50 -3.92 -11.05
C SER A 165 -4.67 -3.28 -12.16
N LEU A 166 -4.59 -1.96 -12.13
CA LEU A 166 -3.72 -1.17 -13.01
C LEU A 166 -3.08 -0.03 -12.20
N PRO A 167 -1.79 0.32 -12.44
CA PRO A 167 -1.11 1.34 -11.65
C PRO A 167 -1.77 2.71 -11.81
N TRP A 168 -2.00 3.40 -10.68
CA TRP A 168 -2.48 4.77 -10.67
C TRP A 168 -1.35 5.78 -10.75
N GLN A 169 -0.47 5.73 -9.78
CA GLN A 169 0.78 6.48 -9.68
C GLN A 169 1.83 5.60 -9.01
N SER A 170 3.08 5.98 -9.16
CA SER A 170 4.17 5.39 -8.41
C SER A 170 4.95 6.50 -7.71
N GLY A 171 5.69 6.17 -6.67
CA GLY A 171 6.41 7.18 -5.90
C GLY A 171 7.56 6.60 -5.13
N PHE A 172 8.19 7.48 -4.39
CA PHE A 172 9.33 7.13 -3.55
C PHE A 172 9.02 7.43 -2.09
N THR A 173 9.42 6.52 -1.22
CA THR A 173 9.47 6.76 0.22
C THR A 173 10.88 7.19 0.62
N GLY A 174 10.94 8.30 1.33
CA GLY A 174 12.19 8.90 1.78
C GLY A 174 11.97 9.92 2.88
N PHE A 175 12.86 10.90 2.97
CA PHE A 175 12.76 11.96 3.96
C PHE A 175 12.15 13.23 3.35
N GLY A 176 10.99 13.62 3.85
CA GLY A 176 10.41 14.95 3.64
C GLY A 176 10.80 15.89 4.78
N TYR A 177 11.13 17.14 4.49
CA TYR A 177 11.56 18.07 5.53
C TYR A 177 11.29 19.54 5.17
N ASN A 178 11.08 20.37 6.22
CA ASN A 178 11.07 21.82 6.10
C ASN A 178 12.51 22.35 6.12
N THR A 179 13.02 22.74 4.96
CA THR A 179 14.44 23.15 4.76
C THR A 179 14.89 24.22 5.74
N LYS A 180 14.07 25.26 5.96
CA LYS A 180 14.44 26.39 6.86
C LYS A 180 14.45 25.98 8.32
N LEU A 181 13.48 25.17 8.75
CA LEU A 181 13.45 24.69 10.12
C LEU A 181 14.60 23.71 10.37
N LEU A 182 14.90 22.85 9.42
CA LEU A 182 16.02 21.91 9.48
C LEU A 182 17.36 22.64 9.62
N GLU A 183 17.60 23.65 8.76
CA GLU A 183 18.82 24.46 8.82
C GLU A 183 18.95 25.16 10.18
N ARG A 184 17.87 25.72 10.71
CA ARG A 184 17.86 26.39 12.02
C ARG A 184 18.18 25.44 13.17
N GLU A 185 17.63 24.22 13.16
CA GLU A 185 17.74 23.32 14.31
C GLU A 185 19.03 22.49 14.27
N ILE A 186 19.44 21.98 13.12
CA ILE A 186 20.60 21.08 13.03
C ILE A 186 21.71 21.57 12.08
N GLY A 187 21.50 22.70 11.37
CA GLY A 187 22.53 23.33 10.54
C GLY A 187 22.75 22.68 9.18
N VAL A 188 21.81 21.86 8.71
CA VAL A 188 21.83 21.27 7.36
C VAL A 188 20.56 21.63 6.59
N THR A 189 20.61 21.59 5.27
CA THR A 189 19.49 21.95 4.38
C THR A 189 18.78 20.70 3.81
N SER A 190 19.32 19.51 4.08
CA SER A 190 18.75 18.23 3.65
C SER A 190 19.04 17.14 4.67
N ILE A 191 18.19 16.12 4.71
CA ILE A 191 18.40 14.85 5.43
C ILE A 191 18.70 13.79 4.41
N THR A 192 19.82 13.09 4.53
CA THR A 192 20.21 12.01 3.64
C THR A 192 20.39 10.67 4.38
N GLY A 193 20.21 10.68 5.71
CA GLY A 193 20.35 9.46 6.50
C GLY A 193 19.64 9.52 7.85
N PHE A 194 19.35 8.36 8.40
CA PHE A 194 18.66 8.22 9.68
C PHE A 194 19.44 8.80 10.87
N ASP A 195 20.76 8.94 10.78
CA ASP A 195 21.55 9.61 11.82
C ASP A 195 21.21 11.10 11.95
N GLN A 196 20.86 11.74 10.81
CA GLN A 196 20.36 13.11 10.80
C GLN A 196 18.88 13.17 11.18
N PHE A 197 18.08 12.21 10.71
CA PHE A 197 16.66 12.12 11.03
C PHE A 197 16.42 11.92 12.54
N PHE A 198 17.26 11.14 13.18
CA PHE A 198 17.26 10.93 14.64
C PHE A 198 18.28 11.79 15.37
N ASP A 199 18.62 12.98 14.85
CA ASP A 199 19.45 13.93 15.59
C ASP A 199 18.73 14.35 16.90
N PRO A 200 19.40 14.34 18.07
CA PRO A 200 18.77 14.68 19.34
C PRO A 200 18.05 16.03 19.37
N ARG A 201 18.43 16.97 18.50
CA ARG A 201 17.79 18.30 18.37
C ARG A 201 16.44 18.24 17.65
N LEU A 202 16.16 17.13 16.90
CA LEU A 202 14.88 16.90 16.26
C LEU A 202 13.92 16.04 17.10
N LYS A 203 14.28 15.73 18.33
CA LYS A 203 13.47 14.89 19.23
C LYS A 203 12.06 15.45 19.41
N GLY A 204 11.04 14.63 19.16
CA GLY A 204 9.62 15.03 19.19
C GLY A 204 9.20 15.91 18.01
N ARG A 205 10.02 16.01 16.96
CA ARG A 205 9.77 16.84 15.78
C ARG A 205 9.86 16.05 14.47
N VAL A 206 9.90 14.71 14.53
CA VAL A 206 9.86 13.84 13.35
C VAL A 206 8.62 12.96 13.38
N THR A 207 8.08 12.62 12.21
CA THR A 207 6.95 11.71 12.03
C THR A 207 7.35 10.53 11.15
N ILE A 208 6.66 9.43 11.30
CA ILE A 208 6.83 8.24 10.48
C ILE A 208 5.48 7.78 9.95
N LEU A 209 5.49 6.98 8.89
CA LEU A 209 4.28 6.46 8.28
C LEU A 209 3.74 5.25 9.05
N VAL A 210 2.42 5.11 9.06
CA VAL A 210 1.70 3.95 9.59
C VAL A 210 1.75 2.77 8.61
N GLU A 211 2.02 3.04 7.35
CA GLU A 211 2.29 2.01 6.35
C GLU A 211 3.60 1.30 6.69
N MET A 212 3.48 0.01 6.99
CA MET A 212 4.57 -0.79 7.58
C MET A 212 5.80 -0.83 6.66
N MET A 213 5.60 -1.06 5.36
CA MET A 213 6.70 -1.19 4.41
C MET A 213 7.47 0.12 4.27
N ASP A 214 6.76 1.24 4.21
CA ASP A 214 7.34 2.58 4.05
C ASP A 214 8.22 3.01 5.23
N THR A 215 7.87 2.58 6.43
CA THR A 215 8.68 2.88 7.62
C THR A 215 9.79 1.84 7.82
N MET A 216 9.47 0.55 7.70
CA MET A 216 10.42 -0.52 8.00
C MET A 216 11.47 -0.71 6.90
N GLY A 217 11.10 -0.61 5.62
CA GLY A 217 12.02 -0.83 4.50
C GLY A 217 13.25 0.07 4.55
N PRO A 218 13.12 1.41 4.52
CA PRO A 218 14.26 2.31 4.63
C PRO A 218 15.05 2.15 5.94
N MET A 219 14.37 1.80 7.06
CA MET A 219 15.06 1.52 8.33
C MET A 219 15.88 0.23 8.31
N MET A 220 15.41 -0.80 7.58
CA MET A 220 16.18 -2.03 7.35
C MET A 220 17.46 -1.74 6.59
N ASN A 221 17.37 -1.02 5.48
CA ASN A 221 18.53 -0.63 4.68
C ASN A 221 19.54 0.20 5.50
N TRP A 222 19.06 1.11 6.35
CA TRP A 222 19.92 1.87 7.26
C TRP A 222 20.70 0.98 8.23
N GLN A 223 20.11 -0.13 8.66
CA GLN A 223 20.78 -1.10 9.54
C GLN A 223 21.68 -2.09 8.78
N GLY A 224 21.75 -1.97 7.44
CA GLY A 224 22.55 -2.84 6.58
C GLY A 224 21.86 -4.16 6.23
N TYR A 225 20.57 -4.25 6.42
CA TYR A 225 19.72 -5.31 5.89
C TYR A 225 19.18 -4.92 4.53
N ASP A 226 18.84 -5.89 3.70
CA ASP A 226 18.22 -5.66 2.40
C ASP A 226 16.69 -5.70 2.56
N MET A 227 15.99 -4.61 2.20
CA MET A 227 14.53 -4.58 2.31
C MET A 227 13.81 -5.50 1.30
N ASP A 228 14.52 -5.93 0.25
CA ASP A 228 14.01 -6.84 -0.78
C ASP A 228 14.33 -8.32 -0.46
N ASP A 229 15.28 -8.60 0.46
CA ASP A 229 15.66 -9.96 0.87
C ASP A 229 16.07 -10.00 2.35
N PHE A 230 15.09 -10.08 3.25
CA PHE A 230 15.34 -10.10 4.69
C PHE A 230 14.72 -11.32 5.39
N THR A 231 15.24 -11.60 6.59
CA THR A 231 14.71 -12.65 7.47
C THR A 231 13.79 -12.07 8.55
N GLU A 232 12.99 -12.93 9.19
CA GLU A 232 12.15 -12.55 10.32
C GLU A 232 12.95 -11.93 11.46
N GLU A 233 14.15 -12.46 11.76
CA GLU A 233 15.04 -11.93 12.79
C GLU A 233 15.54 -10.51 12.45
N GLN A 234 15.76 -10.21 11.17
CA GLN A 234 16.16 -8.87 10.72
C GLN A 234 15.00 -7.87 10.82
N PHE A 235 13.79 -8.32 10.48
CA PHE A 235 12.58 -7.52 10.71
C PHE A 235 12.41 -7.20 12.21
N ASP A 236 12.51 -8.20 13.08
CA ASP A 236 12.38 -8.00 14.53
C ASP A 236 13.48 -7.11 15.11
N ALA A 237 14.70 -7.23 14.62
CA ALA A 237 15.79 -6.34 15.02
C ALA A 237 15.51 -4.89 14.64
N THR A 238 14.97 -4.66 13.42
CA THR A 238 14.58 -3.33 12.96
C THR A 238 13.41 -2.77 13.77
N LEU A 239 12.40 -3.60 14.04
CA LEU A 239 11.27 -3.23 14.86
C LEU A 239 11.68 -2.83 16.30
N ALA A 240 12.65 -3.53 16.87
CA ALA A 240 13.21 -3.20 18.18
C ALA A 240 13.93 -1.83 18.18
N VAL A 241 14.64 -1.49 17.10
CA VAL A 241 15.24 -0.16 16.94
C VAL A 241 14.18 0.92 16.79
N LEU A 242 13.12 0.68 16.00
CA LEU A 242 12.00 1.61 15.89
C LEU A 242 11.34 1.86 17.26
N GLN A 243 11.02 0.79 17.99
CA GLN A 243 10.46 0.88 19.33
C GLN A 243 11.36 1.68 20.28
N GLN A 244 12.68 1.46 20.22
CA GLN A 244 13.63 2.26 20.99
C GLN A 244 13.53 3.75 20.64
N LYS A 245 13.42 4.11 19.34
CA LYS A 245 13.29 5.52 18.92
C LYS A 245 11.99 6.16 19.40
N ILE A 246 10.91 5.38 19.43
CA ILE A 246 9.62 5.80 20.00
C ILE A 246 9.77 6.03 21.52
N ASP A 247 10.33 5.07 22.25
CA ASP A 247 10.53 5.16 23.72
C ASP A 247 11.47 6.29 24.11
N GLU A 248 12.47 6.58 23.30
CA GLU A 248 13.36 7.73 23.44
C GLU A 248 12.64 9.07 23.16
N GLY A 249 11.44 9.02 22.57
CA GLY A 249 10.60 10.19 22.25
C GLY A 249 11.07 10.97 21.02
N PHE A 250 11.71 10.33 20.05
CA PHE A 250 12.03 10.96 18.76
C PHE A 250 10.77 11.17 17.94
N ILE A 251 9.93 10.13 17.86
CA ILE A 251 8.73 10.14 17.03
C ILE A 251 7.64 11.00 17.69
N ARG A 252 7.22 12.04 16.99
CA ARG A 252 6.10 12.90 17.38
C ARG A 252 4.77 12.17 17.18
N GLN A 253 4.62 11.53 16.01
CA GLN A 253 3.38 10.89 15.58
C GLN A 253 3.69 9.83 14.54
N VAL A 254 2.89 8.75 14.56
CA VAL A 254 2.78 7.76 13.49
C VAL A 254 1.48 8.10 12.74
N THR A 255 1.50 8.23 11.42
CA THR A 255 0.39 8.83 10.66
C THR A 255 0.37 8.33 9.22
N GLY A 256 -0.79 8.37 8.58
CA GLY A 256 -0.91 8.32 7.11
C GLY A 256 -0.59 9.69 6.52
N ASN A 257 -1.39 10.19 5.57
CA ASN A 257 -1.17 11.50 4.91
C ASN A 257 -1.16 12.72 5.87
N ASP A 258 -1.63 12.60 7.10
CA ASP A 258 -1.67 13.72 8.07
C ASP A 258 -0.28 14.33 8.37
N TYR A 259 0.83 13.63 8.04
CA TYR A 259 2.18 14.20 8.19
C TYR A 259 2.39 15.48 7.36
N ILE A 260 1.68 15.63 6.26
CA ILE A 260 1.73 16.81 5.37
C ILE A 260 1.37 18.06 6.16
N ALA A 261 0.24 18.02 6.89
CA ALA A 261 -0.19 19.13 7.73
C ALA A 261 0.80 19.43 8.86
N ALA A 262 1.43 18.41 9.44
CA ALA A 262 2.44 18.59 10.48
C ALA A 262 3.73 19.23 9.93
N LEU A 263 4.14 18.91 8.71
CA LEU A 263 5.28 19.57 8.03
C LEU A 263 4.94 21.02 7.67
N ASP A 264 3.77 21.28 7.10
CA ASP A 264 3.39 22.64 6.66
C ASP A 264 3.22 23.60 7.84
N SER A 265 2.60 23.15 8.93
CA SER A 265 2.50 23.95 10.16
C SER A 265 3.85 24.16 10.86
N GLY A 266 4.85 23.31 10.56
CA GLY A 266 6.14 23.28 11.25
C GLY A 266 6.07 22.58 12.61
N ASP A 267 5.04 21.84 12.90
CA ASP A 267 4.94 20.95 14.06
C ASP A 267 5.90 19.77 13.94
N ALA A 268 6.03 19.18 12.75
CA ALA A 268 7.13 18.33 12.37
C ALA A 268 8.18 19.12 11.57
N ILE A 269 9.45 18.76 11.72
CA ILE A 269 10.56 19.31 10.92
C ILE A 269 10.91 18.38 9.79
N ALA A 270 10.80 17.07 10.05
CA ALA A 270 11.04 16.04 9.07
C ALA A 270 10.04 14.88 9.24
N SER A 271 9.84 14.13 8.18
CA SER A 271 9.00 12.94 8.13
C SER A 271 9.65 11.86 7.27
N ILE A 272 9.45 10.59 7.59
CA ILE A 272 9.38 9.59 6.53
C ILE A 272 8.09 9.90 5.79
N GLY A 273 8.14 10.05 4.48
CA GLY A 273 6.99 10.48 3.68
C GLY A 273 7.18 10.19 2.21
N TRP A 274 6.18 10.53 1.42
CA TRP A 274 6.11 10.25 -0.01
C TRP A 274 6.54 11.46 -0.85
N SER A 275 7.23 11.18 -1.96
CA SER A 275 7.88 12.21 -2.77
C SER A 275 6.91 13.29 -3.27
N GLY A 276 5.81 12.90 -3.90
CA GLY A 276 4.85 13.82 -4.48
C GLY A 276 4.21 14.74 -3.45
N ASP A 277 3.75 14.21 -2.33
CA ASP A 277 3.12 14.99 -1.25
C ASP A 277 4.04 16.10 -0.74
N VAL A 278 5.31 15.75 -0.51
CA VAL A 278 6.30 16.72 0.01
C VAL A 278 6.63 17.78 -1.03
N LEU A 279 6.79 17.38 -2.29
CA LEU A 279 7.11 18.30 -3.39
C LEU A 279 5.94 19.24 -3.70
N ALA A 280 4.71 18.76 -3.62
CA ALA A 280 3.50 19.57 -3.78
C ALA A 280 3.37 20.67 -2.71
N LEU A 281 3.97 20.54 -1.53
CA LEU A 281 4.04 21.60 -0.53
C LEU A 281 4.88 22.81 -0.98
N GLY A 282 5.66 22.68 -2.05
CA GLY A 282 6.42 23.74 -2.69
C GLY A 282 7.80 23.97 -2.09
N ARG A 283 8.50 24.98 -2.61
CA ARG A 283 9.95 25.23 -2.46
C ARG A 283 10.49 25.41 -1.02
N LYS A 284 9.63 25.49 0.00
CA LYS A 284 10.05 25.51 1.41
C LYS A 284 10.43 24.13 1.94
N PHE A 285 10.00 23.11 1.23
CA PHE A 285 10.18 21.73 1.60
C PHE A 285 11.18 21.08 0.67
N GLY A 286 11.82 20.03 1.14
CA GLY A 286 12.71 19.20 0.37
C GLY A 286 12.37 17.74 0.60
N PHE A 287 12.66 16.95 -0.41
CA PHE A 287 12.58 15.50 -0.37
C PHE A 287 13.91 14.90 -0.76
N SER A 288 14.30 13.80 -0.14
CA SER A 288 15.52 13.07 -0.47
C SER A 288 15.39 11.59 -0.16
N LEU A 289 16.00 10.76 -0.98
CA LEU A 289 16.16 9.34 -0.67
C LEU A 289 17.25 9.16 0.40
N PRO A 290 17.09 8.18 1.31
CA PRO A 290 18.17 7.77 2.20
C PRO A 290 19.39 7.28 1.41
N GLU A 291 20.61 7.66 1.83
CA GLU A 291 21.86 7.14 1.25
C GLU A 291 21.98 5.61 1.34
N SER A 292 21.27 5.00 2.27
CA SER A 292 21.18 3.55 2.43
C SER A 292 20.24 2.86 1.42
N GLY A 293 19.53 3.64 0.60
CA GLY A 293 18.50 3.19 -0.33
C GLY A 293 17.10 3.65 0.07
N GLY A 294 16.38 4.23 -0.87
CA GLY A 294 14.98 4.58 -0.73
C GLY A 294 14.07 3.44 -1.17
N MET A 295 12.79 3.56 -0.89
CA MET A 295 11.79 2.61 -1.39
C MET A 295 11.05 3.21 -2.58
N ILE A 296 10.77 2.39 -3.61
CA ILE A 296 9.84 2.69 -4.69
C ILE A 296 8.60 1.81 -4.54
N TRP A 297 7.45 2.34 -4.85
CA TRP A 297 6.16 1.66 -4.73
C TRP A 297 5.19 2.15 -5.82
N ALA A 298 4.07 1.45 -6.02
CA ALA A 298 3.01 1.87 -6.92
C ALA A 298 1.63 1.68 -6.27
N ASP A 299 0.81 2.73 -6.31
CA ASP A 299 -0.61 2.60 -6.01
C ASP A 299 -1.37 2.15 -7.24
N ASN A 300 -2.44 1.41 -7.02
CA ASN A 300 -3.16 0.76 -8.11
C ASN A 300 -4.66 0.97 -7.99
N MET A 301 -5.29 1.24 -9.12
CA MET A 301 -6.75 1.21 -9.26
C MET A 301 -7.23 -0.23 -9.30
N LEU A 302 -8.30 -0.54 -8.61
CA LEU A 302 -9.06 -1.77 -8.77
C LEU A 302 -10.57 -1.49 -8.75
N ILE A 303 -11.34 -2.43 -9.28
CA ILE A 303 -12.81 -2.42 -9.24
C ILE A 303 -13.24 -3.40 -8.15
N PRO A 304 -13.99 -2.95 -7.12
CA PRO A 304 -14.55 -3.87 -6.12
C PRO A 304 -15.46 -4.92 -6.76
N SER A 305 -15.37 -6.18 -6.29
CA SER A 305 -16.22 -7.28 -6.79
C SER A 305 -17.73 -7.07 -6.56
N VAL A 306 -18.08 -6.03 -5.82
CA VAL A 306 -19.47 -5.61 -5.53
C VAL A 306 -19.84 -4.31 -6.25
N ALA A 307 -18.99 -3.82 -7.14
CA ALA A 307 -19.24 -2.64 -7.97
C ALA A 307 -20.45 -2.86 -8.89
N THR A 308 -21.16 -1.79 -9.19
CA THR A 308 -22.33 -1.84 -10.05
C THR A 308 -22.12 -1.14 -11.41
N HIS A 309 -20.96 -0.51 -11.62
CA HIS A 309 -20.64 0.24 -12.84
C HIS A 309 -19.26 -0.15 -13.38
N GLU A 310 -18.99 -1.46 -13.55
CA GLU A 310 -17.68 -1.97 -13.97
C GLU A 310 -17.23 -1.37 -15.30
N ALA A 311 -18.08 -1.37 -16.33
CA ALA A 311 -17.72 -0.82 -17.64
C ALA A 311 -17.51 0.70 -17.63
N ASN A 312 -18.19 1.46 -16.77
CA ASN A 312 -17.91 2.90 -16.59
C ASN A 312 -16.55 3.09 -15.89
N ALA A 313 -16.22 2.23 -14.91
CA ALA A 313 -14.95 2.24 -14.21
C ALA A 313 -13.77 1.96 -15.16
N GLU A 314 -13.89 0.94 -15.99
CA GLU A 314 -12.88 0.59 -17.00
C GLU A 314 -12.67 1.72 -18.04
N ARG A 315 -13.74 2.42 -18.42
CA ARG A 315 -13.62 3.60 -19.29
C ARG A 315 -12.85 4.74 -18.63
N LEU A 316 -13.06 4.99 -17.33
CA LEU A 316 -12.29 5.98 -16.60
C LEU A 316 -10.82 5.55 -16.47
N MET A 317 -10.55 4.29 -16.19
CA MET A 317 -9.18 3.74 -16.20
C MET A 317 -8.53 3.98 -17.56
N ASN A 318 -9.24 3.67 -18.66
CA ASN A 318 -8.73 3.89 -20.01
C ASN A 318 -8.40 5.36 -20.30
N HIS A 319 -9.22 6.30 -19.82
CA HIS A 319 -8.98 7.75 -19.96
C HIS A 319 -7.66 8.15 -19.32
N TYR A 320 -7.35 7.66 -18.12
CA TYR A 320 -6.13 8.01 -17.40
C TYR A 320 -4.84 7.35 -17.94
N TYR A 321 -4.96 6.44 -18.91
CA TYR A 321 -3.81 5.90 -19.66
C TYR A 321 -3.61 6.56 -21.03
N ASP A 322 -4.35 7.62 -21.36
CA ASP A 322 -4.00 8.53 -22.44
C ASP A 322 -2.76 9.35 -22.00
N PRO A 323 -1.68 9.43 -22.82
CA PRO A 323 -0.46 10.14 -22.45
C PRO A 323 -0.64 11.61 -22.07
N GLU A 324 -1.53 12.33 -22.77
CA GLU A 324 -1.79 13.75 -22.48
C GLU A 324 -2.54 13.91 -21.15
N VAL A 325 -3.56 13.07 -20.91
CA VAL A 325 -4.30 13.04 -19.65
C VAL A 325 -3.39 12.67 -18.48
N ALA A 326 -2.55 11.63 -18.66
CA ALA A 326 -1.59 11.19 -17.66
C ALA A 326 -0.57 12.27 -17.31
N ALA A 327 -0.06 12.99 -18.32
CA ALA A 327 0.89 14.09 -18.11
C ALA A 327 0.25 15.26 -17.34
N ARG A 328 -1.00 15.65 -17.67
CA ARG A 328 -1.74 16.71 -16.94
C ARG A 328 -1.94 16.33 -15.47
N ARG A 329 -2.37 15.09 -15.20
CA ARG A 329 -2.47 14.58 -13.83
C ARG A 329 -1.11 14.59 -13.12
N ALA A 330 -0.04 14.11 -13.78
CA ALA A 330 1.30 14.04 -13.20
C ALA A 330 1.88 15.44 -12.91
N ALA A 331 1.57 16.44 -13.74
CA ALA A 331 1.98 17.83 -13.49
C ALA A 331 1.38 18.38 -12.18
N TRP A 332 0.16 17.97 -11.84
CA TRP A 332 -0.51 18.37 -10.60
C TRP A 332 -0.01 17.58 -9.39
N VAL A 333 -0.07 16.22 -9.46
CA VAL A 333 0.20 15.38 -8.30
C VAL A 333 1.69 15.19 -8.01
N GLN A 334 2.57 15.45 -9.01
CA GLN A 334 4.04 15.37 -8.90
C GLN A 334 4.57 14.02 -8.41
N TYR A 335 3.86 12.95 -8.76
CA TYR A 335 4.27 11.56 -8.54
C TYR A 335 4.77 10.94 -9.83
N VAL A 336 5.46 9.80 -9.73
CA VAL A 336 5.96 9.07 -10.90
C VAL A 336 4.80 8.67 -11.80
N CYS A 337 4.84 9.13 -13.04
CA CYS A 337 3.82 8.85 -14.04
C CYS A 337 3.96 7.43 -14.59
N PRO A 338 2.94 6.56 -14.50
CA PRO A 338 3.02 5.18 -14.95
C PRO A 338 2.76 4.98 -16.45
N VAL A 339 2.73 6.06 -17.26
CA VAL A 339 2.23 6.03 -18.66
C VAL A 339 3.33 6.42 -19.62
N GLU A 340 3.67 5.53 -20.55
CA GLU A 340 4.58 5.83 -21.68
C GLU A 340 3.99 6.94 -22.56
N GLY A 341 4.87 7.83 -23.05
CA GLY A 341 4.48 9.00 -23.86
C GLY A 341 4.04 10.22 -23.05
N ALA A 342 3.80 10.07 -21.74
CA ALA A 342 3.41 11.20 -20.89
C ALA A 342 4.56 12.22 -20.73
N GLN A 343 5.81 11.80 -20.73
CA GLN A 343 6.97 12.70 -20.68
C GLN A 343 7.05 13.61 -21.91
N GLU A 344 6.80 13.06 -23.08
CA GLU A 344 6.74 13.84 -24.32
C GLU A 344 5.55 14.81 -24.30
N ALA A 345 4.39 14.38 -23.83
CA ALA A 345 3.21 15.23 -23.69
C ALA A 345 3.40 16.37 -22.67
N MET A 346 4.21 16.14 -21.62
CA MET A 346 4.52 17.14 -20.61
C MET A 346 5.16 18.41 -21.19
N ALA A 347 5.87 18.31 -22.32
CA ALA A 347 6.47 19.47 -22.97
C ALA A 347 5.49 20.56 -23.40
N ASP A 348 4.25 20.18 -23.70
CA ASP A 348 3.16 21.10 -24.09
C ASP A 348 2.32 21.55 -22.88
N ILE A 349 2.46 20.91 -21.73
CA ILE A 349 1.70 21.16 -20.50
C ILE A 349 2.50 22.03 -19.53
N ASP A 350 3.65 21.52 -19.06
CA ASP A 350 4.60 22.24 -18.22
C ASP A 350 6.04 21.87 -18.60
N PRO A 351 6.71 22.67 -19.45
CA PRO A 351 8.06 22.40 -19.90
C PRO A 351 9.12 22.28 -18.78
N ASP A 352 8.86 22.88 -17.62
CA ASP A 352 9.78 22.83 -16.47
C ASP A 352 9.75 21.45 -15.77
N LEU A 353 8.71 20.63 -16.00
CA LEU A 353 8.54 19.31 -15.41
C LEU A 353 8.95 18.14 -16.32
N VAL A 354 9.30 18.40 -17.60
CA VAL A 354 9.67 17.34 -18.57
C VAL A 354 10.83 16.49 -18.07
N ASP A 355 11.82 17.13 -17.47
CA ASP A 355 13.03 16.48 -16.97
C ASP A 355 13.01 16.33 -15.42
N ASP A 356 11.83 16.46 -14.77
CA ASP A 356 11.74 16.26 -13.33
C ASP A 356 11.87 14.76 -13.00
N PRO A 357 12.95 14.34 -12.29
CA PRO A 357 13.20 12.94 -12.02
C PRO A 357 12.22 12.32 -11.00
N TRP A 358 11.46 13.14 -10.29
CA TRP A 358 10.43 12.65 -9.35
C TRP A 358 9.12 12.28 -10.05
N ILE A 359 8.94 12.78 -11.30
CA ILE A 359 7.81 12.46 -12.17
C ILE A 359 8.22 11.45 -13.24
N PHE A 360 9.41 11.66 -13.83
CA PHE A 360 10.00 10.82 -14.88
C PHE A 360 11.39 10.35 -14.42
N PRO A 361 11.46 9.30 -13.58
CA PRO A 361 12.70 8.91 -12.91
C PRO A 361 13.78 8.44 -13.90
N THR A 362 15.00 8.94 -13.68
CA THR A 362 16.17 8.49 -14.45
C THR A 362 16.64 7.12 -13.96
N PRO A 363 17.37 6.34 -14.80
CA PRO A 363 17.98 5.10 -14.36
C PRO A 363 18.88 5.24 -13.13
N GLU A 364 19.56 6.41 -13.00
CA GLU A 364 20.42 6.72 -11.86
C GLU A 364 19.60 6.86 -10.57
N LEU A 365 18.44 7.51 -10.62
CA LEU A 365 17.57 7.64 -9.47
C LEU A 365 16.97 6.28 -9.09
N LEU A 366 16.49 5.52 -10.08
CA LEU A 366 15.94 4.17 -9.84
C LEU A 366 17.00 3.22 -9.24
N SER A 367 18.28 3.37 -9.59
CA SER A 367 19.35 2.55 -9.01
C SER A 367 19.59 2.80 -7.51
N GLN A 368 19.00 3.85 -6.93
CA GLN A 368 19.07 4.19 -5.52
C GLN A 368 17.83 3.72 -4.75
N THR A 369 16.94 2.98 -5.41
CA THR A 369 15.68 2.50 -4.81
C THR A 369 15.55 1.00 -4.92
N GLN A 370 14.75 0.44 -4.03
CA GLN A 370 14.36 -0.97 -4.01
C GLN A 370 12.86 -1.07 -3.75
N GLU A 371 12.24 -2.14 -4.19
CA GLU A 371 10.91 -2.51 -3.75
C GLU A 371 11.02 -3.24 -2.40
N PHE A 372 9.97 -3.22 -1.61
CA PHE A 372 9.90 -4.04 -0.41
C PHE A 372 9.64 -5.51 -0.78
N MET A 373 10.26 -6.44 -0.07
CA MET A 373 10.13 -7.88 -0.32
C MET A 373 8.67 -8.31 -0.38
N TYR A 374 8.32 -9.04 -1.43
CA TYR A 374 6.99 -9.64 -1.54
C TYR A 374 6.78 -10.72 -0.48
N LEU A 375 5.88 -10.47 0.47
CA LEU A 375 5.66 -11.34 1.63
C LEU A 375 4.53 -12.36 1.43
N GLY A 376 3.60 -12.07 0.52
CA GLY A 376 2.32 -12.75 0.47
C GLY A 376 1.39 -12.39 1.66
N PRO A 377 0.05 -12.54 1.49
CA PRO A 377 -0.93 -11.91 2.38
C PRO A 377 -0.85 -12.38 3.84
N ASP A 378 -0.69 -13.68 4.09
CA ASP A 378 -0.66 -14.24 5.45
C ASP A 378 0.56 -13.79 6.26
N VAL A 379 1.73 -13.75 5.62
CA VAL A 379 2.99 -13.33 6.26
C VAL A 379 2.96 -11.82 6.48
N ARG A 380 2.49 -11.08 5.49
CA ARG A 380 2.35 -9.63 5.57
C ARG A 380 1.43 -9.22 6.73
N GLU A 381 0.25 -9.84 6.88
CA GLU A 381 -0.65 -9.56 8.01
C GLU A 381 0.04 -9.75 9.37
N GLN A 382 0.90 -10.78 9.48
CA GLN A 382 1.65 -11.01 10.72
C GLN A 382 2.67 -9.90 11.00
N TYR A 383 3.42 -9.46 9.98
CA TYR A 383 4.39 -8.38 10.13
C TYR A 383 3.71 -7.03 10.40
N THR A 384 2.66 -6.71 9.65
CA THR A 384 1.87 -5.48 9.86
C THR A 384 1.31 -5.41 11.28
N ARG A 385 0.75 -6.52 11.79
CA ARG A 385 0.24 -6.57 13.18
C ARG A 385 1.34 -6.32 14.20
N ARG A 386 2.54 -6.90 14.02
CA ARG A 386 3.68 -6.70 14.92
C ARG A 386 4.15 -5.24 14.89
N PHE A 387 4.23 -4.66 13.70
CA PHE A 387 4.54 -3.25 13.51
C PHE A 387 3.52 -2.35 14.22
N LEU A 388 2.23 -2.51 13.96
CA LEU A 388 1.16 -1.72 14.59
C LEU A 388 1.20 -1.82 16.12
N MET A 389 1.42 -3.00 16.67
CA MET A 389 1.59 -3.15 18.13
C MET A 389 2.80 -2.36 18.66
N ALA A 390 3.88 -2.29 17.93
CA ALA A 390 5.08 -1.56 18.35
C ALA A 390 4.89 -0.03 18.27
N VAL A 391 4.15 0.46 17.26
CA VAL A 391 3.91 1.89 17.08
C VAL A 391 2.71 2.43 17.87
N GLY A 392 2.00 1.56 18.60
CA GLY A 392 0.89 1.96 19.47
C GLY A 392 -0.47 2.01 18.76
N GLY A 393 -0.62 1.24 17.67
CA GLY A 393 -1.88 1.04 16.92
C GLY A 393 -2.84 0.05 17.57
#